data_286cd6fd981c9a6d204a2398d46e56fe
#
_entry.id   286cd6fd981c9a6d204a2398d46e56fe
#
_cell.length_a   1.000
_cell.length_b   1.000
_cell.length_c   1.000
_cell.angle_alpha   90.00
_cell.angle_beta   90.00
_cell.angle_gamma   90.00
#
_symmetry.space_group_name_H-M   'P 1'
#
loop_
_entity.id
_entity.type
_entity.pdbx_description
1 polymer ?
#
loop_
_entity_poly.entity_id
_entity_poly.type
_entity_poly.pdbx_seq_one_letter_code
_entity_poly.pdbx_strand_id
1 'polypeptide(L)'
;NTDVSYLANARRLLDAGNAIYPMFATHNAQTIATVHRMARAMRGRRDFEFQKLHGMGDDLYAEVIPADRLDVPCRVYAPVGSHEDLLPYLVRRLLENGANSSFVNRITDESIPVEELVRDPVEFVSALEHIQHPRIPLPVNLYRSHHQHRDNSMGINLANDDQLRELAAA
;
A
#
# COMPACT_ATOMS: atom_id res chain seq x y z
N ASN A 1 1.31 -6.96 -6.28
CA ASN A 1 -0.02 -6.35 -6.52
C ASN A 1 -0.34 -5.21 -5.55
N THR A 2 0.12 -5.25 -4.30
CA THR A 2 -0.14 -4.20 -3.30
C THR A 2 0.44 -2.86 -3.74
N ASP A 3 1.69 -2.84 -4.21
CA ASP A 3 2.34 -1.60 -4.65
C ASP A 3 1.63 -0.97 -5.85
N VAL A 4 1.22 -1.78 -6.83
CA VAL A 4 0.44 -1.29 -7.99
C VAL A 4 -0.88 -0.68 -7.54
N SER A 5 -1.60 -1.37 -6.64
CA SER A 5 -2.86 -0.86 -6.08
C SER A 5 -2.64 0.43 -5.29
N TYR A 6 -1.57 0.50 -4.49
CA TYR A 6 -1.22 1.70 -3.74
C TYR A 6 -0.96 2.89 -4.67
N LEU A 7 -0.14 2.72 -5.70
CA LEU A 7 0.18 3.79 -6.65
C LEU A 7 -1.03 4.24 -7.46
N ALA A 8 -1.90 3.32 -7.87
CA ALA A 8 -3.14 3.66 -8.57
C ALA A 8 -4.08 4.49 -7.68
N ASN A 9 -4.24 4.11 -6.42
CA ASN A 9 -5.04 4.89 -5.47
C ASN A 9 -4.39 6.23 -5.13
N ALA A 10 -3.06 6.28 -4.94
CA ALA A 10 -2.33 7.51 -4.72
C ALA A 10 -2.56 8.50 -5.85
N ARG A 11 -2.48 8.05 -7.11
CA ARG A 11 -2.79 8.86 -8.28
C ARG A 11 -4.21 9.42 -8.22
N ARG A 12 -5.19 8.57 -7.91
CA ARG A 12 -6.59 8.96 -7.82
C ARG A 12 -6.84 10.00 -6.73
N LEU A 13 -6.20 9.84 -5.56
CA LEU A 13 -6.28 10.80 -4.46
C LEU A 13 -5.67 12.16 -4.83
N LEU A 14 -4.52 12.15 -5.50
CA LEU A 14 -3.90 13.38 -5.98
C LEU A 14 -4.76 14.08 -7.06
N ASP A 15 -5.40 13.32 -7.95
CA ASP A 15 -6.30 13.85 -8.98
C ASP A 15 -7.58 14.49 -8.39
N ALA A 16 -7.97 14.12 -7.17
CA ALA A 16 -9.13 14.70 -6.49
C ALA A 16 -8.98 16.20 -6.14
N GLY A 17 -7.78 16.74 -6.26
CA GLY A 17 -7.50 18.17 -6.07
C GLY A 17 -7.85 18.65 -4.66
N ASN A 18 -8.63 19.71 -4.58
CA ASN A 18 -8.99 20.33 -3.30
C ASN A 18 -10.12 19.60 -2.54
N ALA A 19 -10.68 18.53 -3.11
CA ALA A 19 -11.73 17.77 -2.44
C ALA A 19 -11.19 16.91 -1.29
N ILE A 20 -9.90 16.55 -1.33
CA ILE A 20 -9.26 15.68 -0.35
C ILE A 20 -7.85 16.23 -0.07
N TYR A 21 -7.41 16.15 1.19
CA TYR A 21 -6.02 16.30 1.56
C TYR A 21 -5.37 14.91 1.71
N PRO A 22 -4.60 14.44 0.73
CA PRO A 22 -4.03 13.11 0.76
C PRO A 22 -2.94 12.96 1.82
N MET A 23 -2.96 11.83 2.53
CA MET A 23 -1.95 11.45 3.50
C MET A 23 -1.43 10.06 3.15
N PHE A 24 -0.13 9.96 2.84
CA PHE A 24 0.48 8.74 2.33
C PHE A 24 1.39 8.10 3.37
N ALA A 25 0.91 7.04 4.04
CA ALA A 25 1.71 6.28 4.98
C ALA A 25 2.55 5.23 4.25
N THR A 26 3.87 5.34 4.35
CA THR A 26 4.79 4.38 3.73
C THR A 26 6.20 4.46 4.31
N HIS A 27 6.92 3.34 4.33
CA HIS A 27 8.37 3.26 4.60
C HIS A 27 9.15 2.77 3.37
N ASN A 28 8.53 2.79 2.18
CA ASN A 28 9.14 2.38 0.93
C ASN A 28 9.61 3.61 0.15
N ALA A 29 10.93 3.75 -0.02
CA ALA A 29 11.53 4.90 -0.71
C ALA A 29 11.06 5.03 -2.17
N GLN A 30 10.84 3.92 -2.88
CA GLN A 30 10.32 3.94 -4.24
C GLN A 30 8.89 4.50 -4.28
N THR A 31 8.05 4.11 -3.34
CA THR A 31 6.68 4.65 -3.22
C THR A 31 6.71 6.16 -2.95
N ILE A 32 7.57 6.62 -2.02
CA ILE A 32 7.76 8.05 -1.74
C ILE A 32 8.16 8.81 -3.01
N ALA A 33 9.21 8.34 -3.69
CA ALA A 33 9.70 8.99 -4.91
C ALA A 33 8.62 9.04 -6.00
N THR A 34 7.87 7.95 -6.17
CA THR A 34 6.81 7.85 -7.18
C THR A 34 5.66 8.81 -6.88
N VAL A 35 5.15 8.82 -5.64
CA VAL A 35 4.08 9.73 -5.23
C VAL A 35 4.50 11.19 -5.36
N HIS A 36 5.71 11.52 -4.92
CA HIS A 36 6.27 12.87 -5.06
C HIS A 36 6.35 13.30 -6.54
N ARG A 37 6.85 12.44 -7.42
CA ARG A 37 6.92 12.71 -8.87
C ARG A 37 5.53 12.85 -9.49
N MET A 38 4.57 12.01 -9.10
CA MET A 38 3.17 12.14 -9.54
C MET A 38 2.60 13.51 -9.17
N ALA A 39 2.76 13.93 -7.91
CA ALA A 39 2.25 15.22 -7.44
C ALA A 39 2.89 16.40 -8.19
N ARG A 40 4.19 16.34 -8.46
CA ARG A 40 4.90 17.39 -9.21
C ARG A 40 4.55 17.44 -10.70
N ALA A 41 4.18 16.32 -11.28
CA ALA A 41 3.77 16.25 -12.69
C ALA A 41 2.35 16.79 -12.94
N MET A 42 1.54 16.94 -11.90
CA MET A 42 0.18 17.45 -12.03
C MET A 42 0.15 18.96 -12.17
N ARG A 43 -0.83 19.47 -12.93
CA ARG A 43 -1.06 20.92 -13.03
C ARG A 43 -1.58 21.46 -11.69
N GLY A 44 -0.94 22.56 -11.26
CA GLY A 44 -1.24 23.20 -9.97
C GLY A 44 -0.55 22.49 -8.78
N ARG A 45 -0.50 23.23 -7.67
CA ARG A 45 0.05 22.69 -6.41
C ARG A 45 -0.87 21.62 -5.88
N ARG A 46 -0.28 20.52 -5.42
CA ARG A 46 -0.97 19.45 -4.71
C ARG A 46 -0.43 19.42 -3.29
N ASP A 47 -1.28 19.82 -2.36
CA ASP A 47 -0.94 19.75 -0.94
C ASP A 47 -1.23 18.31 -0.46
N PHE A 48 -0.21 17.67 0.08
CA PHE A 48 -0.27 16.34 0.65
C PHE A 48 0.83 16.19 1.70
N GLU A 49 0.75 15.17 2.50
CA GLU A 49 1.79 14.81 3.45
C GLU A 49 2.12 13.32 3.36
N PHE A 50 3.34 12.99 3.79
CA PHE A 50 3.66 11.62 4.12
C PHE A 50 3.39 11.34 5.59
N GLN A 51 3.27 10.06 5.92
CA GLN A 51 3.14 9.60 7.29
C GLN A 51 4.13 8.48 7.57
N LYS A 52 4.71 8.50 8.77
CA LYS A 52 5.56 7.42 9.26
C LYS A 52 5.14 6.99 10.65
N LEU A 53 5.43 5.74 10.98
CA LEU A 53 5.29 5.24 12.33
C LEU A 53 6.45 5.75 13.20
N HIS A 54 6.16 6.15 14.42
CA HIS A 54 7.16 6.53 15.41
C HIS A 54 8.22 5.42 15.59
N GLY A 55 9.49 5.81 15.59
CA GLY A 55 10.62 4.90 15.70
C GLY A 55 10.97 4.12 14.43
N MET A 56 10.39 4.46 13.27
CA MET A 56 10.68 3.81 12.00
C MET A 56 10.96 4.82 10.89
N GLY A 57 11.91 4.47 10.00
CA GLY A 57 12.17 5.21 8.77
C GLY A 57 12.80 6.59 8.98
N ASP A 58 13.52 6.83 10.07
CA ASP A 58 14.09 8.13 10.36
C ASP A 58 15.09 8.57 9.28
N ASP A 59 16.00 7.69 8.85
CA ASP A 59 16.97 7.99 7.79
C ASP A 59 16.29 8.30 6.45
N LEU A 60 15.24 7.53 6.11
CA LEU A 60 14.46 7.77 4.89
C LEU A 60 13.78 9.14 4.92
N TYR A 61 13.18 9.49 6.05
CA TYR A 61 12.46 10.75 6.18
C TYR A 61 13.36 11.96 6.41
N ALA A 62 14.62 11.76 6.78
CA ALA A 62 15.64 12.80 6.73
C ALA A 62 15.91 13.30 5.28
N GLU A 63 15.63 12.49 4.26
CA GLU A 63 15.73 12.87 2.86
C GLU A 63 14.39 13.44 2.29
N VAL A 64 13.28 13.34 3.03
CA VAL A 64 11.95 13.76 2.57
C VAL A 64 11.55 15.14 3.10
N ILE A 65 11.78 15.37 4.40
CA ILE A 65 11.24 16.54 5.11
C ILE A 65 12.00 17.85 4.81
N PRO A 66 13.34 17.88 4.77
CA PRO A 66 14.07 19.14 4.65
C PRO A 66 13.76 19.89 3.35
N ALA A 67 13.76 21.23 3.43
CA ALA A 67 13.47 22.12 2.32
C ALA A 67 14.51 22.04 1.17
N ASP A 68 15.74 21.62 1.47
CA ASP A 68 16.78 21.36 0.48
C ASP A 68 16.73 19.93 -0.11
N ARG A 69 15.72 19.16 0.26
CA ARG A 69 15.45 17.79 -0.21
C ARG A 69 14.12 17.74 -0.96
N LEU A 70 13.19 16.87 -0.54
CA LEU A 70 11.88 16.77 -1.21
C LEU A 70 10.89 17.85 -0.75
N ASP A 71 11.11 18.47 0.40
CA ASP A 71 10.26 19.53 0.99
C ASP A 71 8.80 19.10 1.09
N VAL A 72 8.56 17.91 1.64
CA VAL A 72 7.21 17.37 1.87
C VAL A 72 6.97 17.17 3.36
N PRO A 73 5.86 17.68 3.92
CA PRO A 73 5.52 17.47 5.31
C PRO A 73 5.39 15.98 5.65
N CYS A 74 5.80 15.62 6.86
CA CYS A 74 5.60 14.27 7.39
C CYS A 74 4.94 14.32 8.76
N ARG A 75 3.88 13.55 8.91
CA ARG A 75 3.22 13.31 10.20
C ARG A 75 3.73 12.01 10.80
N VAL A 76 4.19 12.10 12.05
CA VAL A 76 4.58 10.90 12.82
C VAL A 76 3.37 10.45 13.64
N TYR A 77 2.99 9.20 13.53
CA TYR A 77 1.92 8.63 14.34
C TYR A 77 2.47 7.53 15.26
N ALA A 78 1.90 7.44 16.45
CA ALA A 78 2.19 6.40 17.42
C ALA A 78 0.89 5.92 18.05
N PRO A 79 0.72 4.63 18.25
CA PRO A 79 -0.40 4.13 19.01
C PRO A 79 -0.24 4.51 20.50
N VAL A 80 -1.33 4.87 21.14
CA VAL A 80 -1.39 5.19 22.57
C VAL A 80 -2.44 4.28 23.20
N GLY A 81 -2.09 3.57 24.27
CA GLY A 81 -3.00 2.67 24.94
C GLY A 81 -2.30 1.82 26.01
N SER A 82 -3.03 0.90 26.61
CA SER A 82 -2.48 -0.06 27.57
C SER A 82 -1.56 -1.06 26.84
N HIS A 83 -0.73 -1.76 27.58
CA HIS A 83 0.10 -2.84 27.03
C HIS A 83 -0.74 -3.91 26.33
N GLU A 84 -1.90 -4.24 26.86
CA GLU A 84 -2.81 -5.24 26.29
C GLU A 84 -3.37 -4.81 24.93
N ASP A 85 -3.70 -3.52 24.79
CA ASP A 85 -4.22 -2.93 23.54
C ASP A 85 -3.12 -2.78 22.47
N LEU A 86 -1.92 -2.41 22.90
CA LEU A 86 -0.83 -2.10 21.98
C LEU A 86 -0.11 -3.33 21.44
N LEU A 87 -0.06 -4.43 22.19
CA LEU A 87 0.69 -5.63 21.80
C LEU A 87 0.24 -6.20 20.44
N PRO A 88 -1.05 -6.40 20.16
CA PRO A 88 -1.49 -6.89 18.85
C PRO A 88 -1.15 -5.94 17.70
N TYR A 89 -1.18 -4.64 17.95
CA TYR A 89 -0.80 -3.63 16.96
C TYR A 89 0.69 -3.71 16.63
N LEU A 90 1.55 -3.73 17.63
CA LEU A 90 3.01 -3.77 17.46
C LEU A 90 3.47 -5.07 16.81
N VAL A 91 2.90 -6.21 17.20
CA VAL A 91 3.22 -7.51 16.60
C VAL A 91 2.92 -7.51 15.10
N ARG A 92 1.77 -6.97 14.65
CA ARG A 92 1.48 -6.87 13.22
C ARG A 92 2.47 -5.97 12.47
N ARG A 93 2.90 -4.87 13.09
CA ARG A 93 3.92 -3.98 12.47
C ARG A 93 5.27 -4.68 12.35
N LEU A 94 5.70 -5.40 13.38
CA LEU A 94 6.94 -6.17 13.34
C LEU A 94 6.91 -7.27 12.27
N LEU A 95 5.81 -8.01 12.17
CA LEU A 95 5.63 -9.05 11.16
C LEU A 95 5.61 -8.47 9.73
N GLU A 96 4.96 -7.33 9.54
CA GLU A 96 4.92 -6.64 8.25
C GLU A 96 6.31 -6.19 7.80
N ASN A 97 7.09 -5.60 8.69
CA ASN A 97 8.45 -5.12 8.38
C ASN A 97 9.45 -6.26 8.27
N GLY A 98 9.25 -7.34 9.01
CA GLY A 98 10.09 -8.53 8.95
C GLY A 98 9.83 -9.46 7.77
N ALA A 99 8.79 -9.18 6.96
CA ALA A 99 8.52 -10.00 5.78
C ALA A 99 9.64 -9.85 4.74
N ASN A 100 10.13 -10.98 4.20
CA ASN A 100 11.21 -11.00 3.20
C ASN A 100 10.91 -10.16 1.94
N SER A 101 9.63 -9.91 1.66
CA SER A 101 9.18 -9.08 0.54
C SER A 101 9.06 -7.60 0.88
N SER A 102 9.22 -7.20 2.15
CA SER A 102 9.14 -5.79 2.54
C SER A 102 10.34 -5.00 2.02
N PHE A 103 10.09 -3.75 1.61
CA PHE A 103 11.17 -2.87 1.15
C PHE A 103 12.22 -2.66 2.24
N VAL A 104 11.79 -2.48 3.50
CA VAL A 104 12.67 -2.26 4.65
C VAL A 104 13.62 -3.43 4.89
N ASN A 105 13.14 -4.66 4.71
CA ASN A 105 13.98 -5.85 4.84
C ASN A 105 14.91 -6.03 3.62
N ARG A 106 14.40 -5.81 2.42
CA ARG A 106 15.18 -5.98 1.19
C ARG A 106 16.30 -4.95 1.03
N ILE A 107 16.14 -3.71 1.52
CA ILE A 107 17.19 -2.68 1.41
C ILE A 107 18.40 -2.98 2.29
N THR A 108 18.27 -3.81 3.31
CA THR A 108 19.37 -4.23 4.17
C THR A 108 20.12 -5.46 3.65
N ASP A 109 19.63 -6.07 2.59
CA ASP A 109 20.24 -7.24 1.96
C ASP A 109 21.17 -6.78 0.84
N GLU A 110 22.48 -6.76 1.13
CA GLU A 110 23.53 -6.35 0.18
C GLU A 110 23.60 -7.21 -1.09
N SER A 111 22.97 -8.39 -1.10
CA SER A 111 22.91 -9.26 -2.27
C SER A 111 21.87 -8.81 -3.31
N ILE A 112 20.96 -7.91 -2.95
CA ILE A 112 19.91 -7.41 -3.85
C ILE A 112 20.39 -6.13 -4.55
N PRO A 113 20.53 -6.13 -5.89
CA PRO A 113 20.89 -4.94 -6.64
C PRO A 113 19.88 -3.80 -6.47
N VAL A 114 20.37 -2.56 -6.46
CA VAL A 114 19.50 -1.37 -6.34
C VAL A 114 18.44 -1.33 -7.45
N GLU A 115 18.79 -1.74 -8.65
CA GLU A 115 17.89 -1.79 -9.82
C GLU A 115 16.68 -2.69 -9.56
N GLU A 116 16.86 -3.76 -8.80
CA GLU A 116 15.76 -4.66 -8.41
C GLU A 116 14.87 -4.03 -7.33
N LEU A 117 15.48 -3.28 -6.40
CA LEU A 117 14.74 -2.59 -5.34
C LEU A 117 13.85 -1.46 -5.89
N VAL A 118 14.33 -0.77 -6.93
CA VAL A 118 13.61 0.38 -7.53
C VAL A 118 12.83 0.01 -8.80
N ARG A 119 12.69 -1.26 -9.10
CA ARG A 119 11.94 -1.75 -10.27
C ARG A 119 10.50 -1.23 -10.25
N ASP A 120 10.01 -0.73 -11.39
CA ASP A 120 8.63 -0.27 -11.52
C ASP A 120 7.66 -1.44 -11.26
N PRO A 121 6.80 -1.35 -10.24
CA PRO A 121 5.87 -2.43 -9.91
C PRO A 121 4.80 -2.64 -11.00
N VAL A 122 4.46 -1.62 -11.78
CA VAL A 122 3.50 -1.73 -12.89
C VAL A 122 4.13 -2.52 -14.04
N GLU A 123 5.36 -2.20 -14.42
CA GLU A 123 6.09 -2.95 -15.45
C GLU A 123 6.30 -4.41 -15.00
N PHE A 124 6.66 -4.61 -13.74
CA PHE A 124 6.82 -5.96 -13.19
C PHE A 124 5.54 -6.78 -13.31
N VAL A 125 4.39 -6.23 -12.89
CA VAL A 125 3.11 -6.97 -12.93
C VAL A 125 2.62 -7.15 -14.36
N SER A 126 2.86 -6.18 -15.25
CA SER A 126 2.47 -6.26 -16.67
C SER A 126 3.25 -7.32 -17.44
N ALA A 127 4.45 -7.65 -17.00
CA ALA A 127 5.29 -8.70 -17.61
C ALA A 127 4.94 -10.11 -17.12
N LEU A 128 4.06 -10.28 -16.12
CA LEU A 128 3.63 -11.57 -15.63
C LEU A 128 2.66 -12.23 -16.62
N GLU A 129 2.84 -13.51 -16.89
CA GLU A 129 1.88 -14.32 -17.68
C GLU A 129 0.49 -14.32 -17.01
N HIS A 130 0.48 -14.40 -15.68
CA HIS A 130 -0.73 -14.33 -14.86
C HIS A 130 -0.57 -13.29 -13.75
N ILE A 131 -1.41 -12.27 -13.75
CA ILE A 131 -1.42 -11.23 -12.69
C ILE A 131 -1.80 -11.84 -11.33
N GLN A 132 -2.74 -12.77 -11.34
CA GLN A 132 -3.12 -13.54 -10.15
C GLN A 132 -2.02 -14.55 -9.79
N HIS A 133 -1.65 -14.61 -8.53
CA HIS A 133 -0.67 -15.59 -8.06
C HIS A 133 -1.23 -17.03 -8.25
N PRO A 134 -0.54 -17.92 -9.00
CA PRO A 134 -1.11 -19.21 -9.41
C PRO A 134 -1.41 -20.17 -8.25
N ARG A 135 -0.73 -20.00 -7.11
CA ARG A 135 -0.93 -20.85 -5.90
C ARG A 135 -1.88 -20.25 -4.85
N ILE A 136 -2.41 -19.04 -5.09
CA ILE A 136 -3.37 -18.41 -4.19
C ILE A 136 -4.73 -18.44 -4.87
N PRO A 137 -5.68 -19.25 -4.40
CA PRO A 137 -7.00 -19.32 -4.99
C PRO A 137 -7.77 -18.02 -4.81
N LEU A 138 -8.64 -17.69 -5.75
CA LEU A 138 -9.64 -16.64 -5.52
C LEU A 138 -10.58 -17.05 -4.38
N PRO A 139 -11.15 -16.11 -3.63
CA PRO A 139 -12.09 -16.41 -2.56
C PRO A 139 -13.24 -17.34 -3.00
N VAL A 140 -13.78 -17.16 -4.20
CA VAL A 140 -14.84 -18.02 -4.76
C VAL A 140 -14.39 -19.46 -4.93
N ASN A 141 -13.09 -19.71 -5.17
CA ASN A 141 -12.52 -21.03 -5.42
C ASN A 141 -11.89 -21.67 -4.17
N LEU A 142 -12.00 -21.02 -3.00
CA LEU A 142 -11.29 -21.42 -1.78
C LEU A 142 -11.52 -22.89 -1.41
N TYR A 143 -12.74 -23.39 -1.57
CA TYR A 143 -13.10 -24.77 -1.20
C TYR A 143 -12.93 -25.79 -2.34
N ARG A 144 -12.70 -25.34 -3.57
CA ARG A 144 -12.47 -26.24 -4.72
C ARG A 144 -11.13 -27.00 -4.60
N SER A 145 -10.12 -26.40 -3.99
CA SER A 145 -8.78 -26.99 -3.80
C SER A 145 -8.73 -28.05 -2.69
N HIS A 146 -9.75 -28.15 -1.85
CA HIS A 146 -9.80 -29.07 -0.71
C HIS A 146 -10.79 -30.23 -0.92
N HIS A 147 -11.01 -30.66 -2.17
CA HIS A 147 -11.97 -31.73 -2.51
C HIS A 147 -13.42 -31.46 -2.08
N GLN A 148 -13.72 -30.23 -1.69
CA GLN A 148 -15.08 -29.80 -1.43
C GLN A 148 -15.64 -29.18 -2.71
N HIS A 149 -16.54 -29.87 -3.38
CA HIS A 149 -17.12 -29.46 -4.66
C HIS A 149 -18.17 -28.33 -4.49
N ARG A 150 -17.83 -27.32 -3.70
CA ARG A 150 -18.71 -26.15 -3.51
C ARG A 150 -17.93 -24.86 -3.71
N ASP A 151 -18.61 -23.83 -4.15
CA ASP A 151 -18.07 -22.48 -4.17
C ASP A 151 -18.16 -21.83 -2.78
N ASN A 152 -17.23 -20.94 -2.49
CA ASN A 152 -17.33 -20.10 -1.31
C ASN A 152 -18.44 -19.07 -1.52
N SER A 153 -19.21 -18.79 -0.45
CA SER A 153 -20.19 -17.70 -0.50
C SER A 153 -19.50 -16.36 -0.73
N MET A 154 -19.95 -15.64 -1.73
CA MET A 154 -19.41 -14.31 -2.03
C MET A 154 -19.99 -13.23 -1.10
N GLY A 155 -21.12 -13.51 -0.46
CA GLY A 155 -21.87 -12.51 0.28
C GLY A 155 -22.43 -11.40 -0.63
N ILE A 156 -23.16 -10.48 -0.04
CA ILE A 156 -23.67 -9.27 -0.70
C ILE A 156 -23.22 -8.08 0.14
N ASN A 157 -22.59 -7.12 -0.49
CA ASN A 157 -22.23 -5.88 0.18
C ASN A 157 -23.44 -4.93 0.16
N LEU A 158 -24.14 -4.86 1.29
CA LEU A 158 -25.32 -4.01 1.45
C LEU A 158 -25.04 -2.50 1.39
N ALA A 159 -23.76 -2.10 1.43
CA ALA A 159 -23.34 -0.71 1.22
C ALA A 159 -23.05 -0.39 -0.27
N ASN A 160 -23.19 -1.38 -1.15
CA ASN A 160 -23.03 -1.20 -2.59
C ASN A 160 -24.41 -1.12 -3.25
N ASP A 161 -24.76 0.05 -3.78
CA ASP A 161 -26.08 0.32 -4.38
C ASP A 161 -26.39 -0.59 -5.56
N ASP A 162 -25.40 -1.00 -6.36
CA ASP A 162 -25.61 -1.87 -7.51
C ASP A 162 -25.98 -3.28 -7.05
N GLN A 163 -25.26 -3.81 -6.06
CA GLN A 163 -25.58 -5.12 -5.47
C GLN A 163 -26.94 -5.11 -4.76
N LEU A 164 -27.33 -4.00 -4.14
CA LEU A 164 -28.67 -3.85 -3.57
C LEU A 164 -29.76 -3.86 -4.63
N ARG A 165 -29.57 -3.18 -5.76
CA ARG A 165 -30.53 -3.19 -6.88
C ARG A 165 -30.65 -4.59 -7.48
N GLU A 166 -29.53 -5.30 -7.68
CA GLU A 166 -29.54 -6.68 -8.15
C GLU A 166 -30.30 -7.60 -7.20
N LEU A 167 -30.04 -7.47 -5.88
CA LEU A 167 -30.77 -8.25 -4.86
C LEU A 167 -32.24 -7.95 -4.83
N ALA A 168 -32.64 -6.69 -5.02
CA ALA A 168 -34.05 -6.29 -5.02
C ALA A 168 -34.79 -6.73 -6.29
N ALA A 169 -34.09 -7.04 -7.37
CA ALA A 169 -34.62 -7.52 -8.64
C ALA A 169 -34.72 -9.05 -8.73
N ALA A 170 -34.08 -9.78 -7.81
CA ALA A 170 -34.05 -11.25 -7.77
C ALA A 170 -35.24 -11.84 -6.99
#